data_7230fc0e09c765e700e89636861b13cf
#
_entry.id   7230fc0e09c765e700e89636861b13cf
#
_cell.length_a   1.000
_cell.length_b   1.000
_cell.length_c   1.000
_cell.angle_alpha   90.00
_cell.angle_beta   90.00
_cell.angle_gamma   90.00
#
_symmetry.space_group_name_H-M   'P 1'
#
loop_
_entity.id
_entity.type
_entity.pdbx_description
1 polymer ?
#
loop_
_entity_poly.entity_id
_entity_poly.type
_entity_poly.pdbx_seq_one_letter_code
_entity_poly.pdbx_strand_id
1 'polypeptide(L)'
;MSVITKVTTYDFRFPTSATFSGSDAMNPDPDYSSAYVVVSTDAGDSGNGFVFTIGRGNDVVVRAIDSMSETLIGRNVEELLDNMRLAWDLFVRDSQLRWLGPEKGVEHMAIGAVLSALWDLKAKRAGKPLWLLLSEMEPEELVATLDFRYLTDALTAQEAIDILRAAQEGKAERIAHLKEVGYPGYSTAAGWLGYSDEKMVRLAKQETEVMGFKQIKLKVGQNLEDDLRRLKLAREAVGPDIAIAVDANQVWDVPQAIEWIGKFKDYDLAWVEEPTCPDDVLGHAAIQKAIDPIPVATGEQMQNRVMYKQYLQAGSFKVMQIDATRVAGPQEIVLEYLLAKKFGVKVCPHAGGVGLCEAVSPVSYTHLTLPTTPYV
;
A
#
# COMPACT_ATOMS: atom_id res chain seq x y z
N MET A 1 25.74 20.92 11.04
CA MET A 1 25.45 19.49 11.29
C MET A 1 24.43 19.44 12.40
N SER A 2 23.26 18.86 12.13
CA SER A 2 22.22 18.67 13.14
C SER A 2 22.17 17.20 13.59
N VAL A 3 21.65 16.96 14.79
CA VAL A 3 21.53 15.62 15.38
C VAL A 3 20.08 15.31 15.72
N ILE A 4 19.72 14.04 15.64
CA ILE A 4 18.42 13.55 16.13
C ILE A 4 18.44 13.62 17.66
N THR A 5 17.56 14.43 18.24
CA THR A 5 17.51 14.64 19.70
C THR A 5 16.41 13.84 20.37
N LYS A 6 15.34 13.53 19.64
CA LYS A 6 14.18 12.86 20.20
C LYS A 6 13.41 12.09 19.13
N VAL A 7 12.92 10.92 19.51
CA VAL A 7 11.85 10.22 18.79
C VAL A 7 10.67 10.10 19.74
N THR A 8 9.48 10.48 19.25
CA THR A 8 8.25 10.45 20.05
C THR A 8 7.22 9.61 19.32
N THR A 9 6.60 8.68 20.04
CA THR A 9 5.57 7.79 19.50
C THR A 9 4.20 8.11 20.10
N TYR A 10 3.16 7.83 19.34
CA TYR A 10 1.76 8.02 19.75
C TYR A 10 0.93 6.81 19.32
N ASP A 11 0.00 6.41 20.19
CA ASP A 11 -1.01 5.39 19.93
C ASP A 11 -2.35 6.09 19.67
N PHE A 12 -2.70 6.30 18.39
CA PHE A 12 -3.99 6.88 18.02
C PHE A 12 -5.01 5.78 17.72
N ARG A 13 -6.24 5.94 18.25
CA ARG A 13 -7.33 4.96 18.08
C ARG A 13 -8.63 5.65 17.74
N PHE A 14 -9.37 5.06 16.80
CA PHE A 14 -10.64 5.58 16.30
C PHE A 14 -11.71 4.48 16.38
N PRO A 15 -12.85 4.70 17.06
CA PRO A 15 -13.87 3.66 17.29
C PRO A 15 -14.74 3.45 16.03
N THR A 16 -14.13 3.02 14.93
CA THR A 16 -14.80 2.83 13.64
C THR A 16 -15.78 1.66 13.65
N SER A 17 -15.57 0.69 14.55
CA SER A 17 -16.52 -0.42 14.79
C SER A 17 -17.93 0.03 15.18
N ALA A 18 -18.05 1.18 15.87
CA ALA A 18 -19.35 1.73 16.28
C ALA A 18 -20.30 2.04 15.10
N THR A 19 -19.77 2.19 13.89
CA THR A 19 -20.54 2.48 12.66
C THR A 19 -20.38 1.44 11.57
N PHE A 20 -19.71 0.32 11.87
CA PHE A 20 -19.30 -0.71 10.92
C PHE A 20 -18.37 -0.19 9.79
N SER A 21 -17.76 0.96 9.98
CA SER A 21 -16.80 1.50 9.01
C SER A 21 -15.51 0.68 9.03
N GLY A 22 -15.14 0.10 7.89
CA GLY A 22 -14.01 -0.82 7.79
C GLY A 22 -14.36 -2.29 8.04
N SER A 23 -15.64 -2.64 8.31
CA SER A 23 -16.05 -4.01 8.56
C SER A 23 -15.94 -4.89 7.32
N ASP A 24 -15.34 -6.06 7.47
CA ASP A 24 -15.16 -7.07 6.43
C ASP A 24 -15.40 -8.49 6.95
N ALA A 25 -15.18 -9.51 6.11
CA ALA A 25 -15.47 -10.90 6.46
C ALA A 25 -14.54 -11.48 7.54
N MET A 26 -13.32 -10.96 7.67
CA MET A 26 -12.34 -11.37 8.68
C MET A 26 -12.34 -10.46 9.91
N ASN A 27 -12.74 -9.19 9.76
CA ASN A 27 -12.73 -8.18 10.80
C ASN A 27 -14.12 -7.50 10.88
N PRO A 28 -15.07 -8.07 11.62
CA PRO A 28 -16.42 -7.51 11.69
C PRO A 28 -16.50 -6.21 12.53
N ASP A 29 -15.51 -5.96 13.38
CA ASP A 29 -15.49 -4.88 14.36
C ASP A 29 -14.13 -4.14 14.44
N PRO A 30 -13.53 -3.69 13.32
CA PRO A 30 -12.24 -3.02 13.35
C PRO A 30 -12.34 -1.65 14.03
N ASP A 31 -11.34 -1.33 14.86
CA ASP A 31 -11.12 0.01 15.40
C ASP A 31 -9.85 0.59 14.78
N TYR A 32 -9.98 1.37 13.72
CA TYR A 32 -8.84 1.91 12.99
C TYR A 32 -7.90 2.65 13.93
N SER A 33 -6.62 2.41 13.79
CA SER A 33 -5.59 2.90 14.69
C SER A 33 -4.32 3.27 13.92
N SER A 34 -3.47 4.07 14.56
CA SER A 34 -2.19 4.47 13.99
C SER A 34 -1.13 4.50 15.06
N ALA A 35 -0.04 3.76 14.86
CA ALA A 35 1.20 3.91 15.59
C ALA A 35 2.02 5.00 14.91
N TYR A 36 2.02 6.20 15.45
CA TYR A 36 2.61 7.40 14.85
C TYR A 36 3.97 7.73 15.46
N VAL A 37 4.92 8.17 14.66
CA VAL A 37 6.26 8.54 15.09
C VAL A 37 6.67 9.92 14.58
N VAL A 38 7.32 10.69 15.46
CA VAL A 38 7.93 11.99 15.14
C VAL A 38 9.41 11.92 15.48
N VAL A 39 10.27 12.11 14.48
CA VAL A 39 11.72 12.23 14.62
C VAL A 39 12.09 13.71 14.66
N SER A 40 12.61 14.21 15.78
CA SER A 40 12.95 15.62 15.99
C SER A 40 14.45 15.84 16.05
N THR A 41 14.91 17.01 15.59
CA THR A 41 16.31 17.39 15.53
C THR A 41 16.63 18.58 16.45
N ASP A 42 17.90 18.86 16.73
CA ASP A 42 18.34 20.05 17.43
C ASP A 42 18.24 21.34 16.59
N ALA A 43 18.00 21.22 15.27
CA ALA A 43 17.68 22.35 14.42
C ALA A 43 16.22 22.83 14.56
N GLY A 44 15.38 22.12 15.31
CA GLY A 44 13.98 22.48 15.56
C GLY A 44 13.01 21.96 14.50
N ASP A 45 13.47 21.22 13.52
CA ASP A 45 12.64 20.57 12.52
C ASP A 45 12.33 19.10 12.90
N SER A 46 11.36 18.50 12.19
CA SER A 46 10.95 17.11 12.45
C SER A 46 10.38 16.44 11.21
N GLY A 47 10.52 15.11 11.17
CA GLY A 47 9.85 14.25 10.22
C GLY A 47 8.84 13.33 10.90
N ASN A 48 7.82 12.92 10.14
CA ASN A 48 6.68 12.14 10.61
C ASN A 48 6.53 10.86 9.80
N GLY A 49 6.15 9.79 10.49
CA GLY A 49 5.79 8.52 9.88
C GLY A 49 4.77 7.78 10.73
N PHE A 50 4.17 6.74 10.19
CA PHE A 50 3.23 5.94 10.96
C PHE A 50 3.02 4.56 10.36
N VAL A 51 2.38 3.70 11.16
CA VAL A 51 1.81 2.42 10.73
C VAL A 51 0.32 2.47 10.95
N PHE A 52 -0.46 2.05 9.95
CA PHE A 52 -1.89 1.80 10.10
C PHE A 52 -2.13 0.42 10.72
N THR A 53 -3.07 0.35 11.67
CA THR A 53 -3.57 -0.90 12.27
C THR A 53 -5.08 -0.81 12.46
N ILE A 54 -5.70 -1.94 12.83
CA ILE A 54 -7.16 -2.06 12.99
C ILE A 54 -7.58 -2.30 14.45
N GLY A 55 -6.78 -1.86 15.41
CA GLY A 55 -7.13 -1.89 16.84
C GLY A 55 -6.10 -2.57 17.74
N ARG A 56 -6.39 -3.77 18.18
CA ARG A 56 -5.49 -4.52 19.08
C ARG A 56 -4.12 -4.75 18.45
N GLY A 57 -3.04 -4.57 19.23
CA GLY A 57 -1.66 -4.69 18.75
C GLY A 57 -1.05 -3.38 18.27
N ASN A 58 -1.79 -2.27 18.21
CA ASN A 58 -1.20 -0.96 17.87
C ASN A 58 -0.10 -0.57 18.87
N ASP A 59 -0.30 -0.84 20.15
CA ASP A 59 0.68 -0.68 21.23
C ASP A 59 1.94 -1.54 21.03
N VAL A 60 1.81 -2.73 20.42
CA VAL A 60 2.99 -3.57 20.07
C VAL A 60 3.83 -2.90 18.99
N VAL A 61 3.19 -2.29 17.97
CA VAL A 61 3.90 -1.53 16.94
C VAL A 61 4.59 -0.30 17.54
N VAL A 62 3.91 0.44 18.45
CA VAL A 62 4.49 1.57 19.17
C VAL A 62 5.76 1.13 19.94
N ARG A 63 5.71 0.02 20.64
CA ARG A 63 6.89 -0.50 21.37
C ARG A 63 8.03 -0.93 20.44
N ALA A 64 7.71 -1.49 19.27
CA ALA A 64 8.72 -1.82 18.26
C ALA A 64 9.40 -0.55 17.72
N ILE A 65 8.63 0.50 17.41
CA ILE A 65 9.18 1.81 17.01
C ILE A 65 10.08 2.38 18.12
N ASP A 66 9.64 2.38 19.38
CA ASP A 66 10.43 2.88 20.52
C ASP A 66 11.78 2.17 20.62
N SER A 67 11.74 0.83 20.55
CA SER A 67 12.94 -0.01 20.67
C SER A 67 14.00 0.27 19.59
N MET A 68 13.54 0.45 18.34
CA MET A 68 14.46 0.76 17.23
C MET A 68 14.96 2.20 17.26
N SER A 69 14.16 3.11 17.75
CA SER A 69 14.43 4.55 17.73
C SER A 69 15.60 4.95 18.61
N GLU A 70 15.94 4.14 19.62
CA GLU A 70 17.12 4.36 20.44
C GLU A 70 18.42 4.44 19.61
N THR A 71 18.47 3.70 18.50
CA THR A 71 19.63 3.70 17.58
C THR A 71 19.79 4.99 16.79
N LEU A 72 18.75 5.84 16.73
CA LEU A 72 18.78 7.12 16.02
C LEU A 72 19.26 8.28 16.87
N ILE A 73 19.04 8.24 18.19
CA ILE A 73 19.37 9.35 19.09
C ILE A 73 20.85 9.68 19.04
N GLY A 74 21.18 10.97 18.84
CA GLY A 74 22.53 11.48 18.72
C GLY A 74 23.19 11.29 17.35
N ARG A 75 22.51 10.65 16.38
CA ARG A 75 23.05 10.51 15.01
C ARG A 75 22.98 11.82 14.24
N ASN A 76 23.97 11.99 13.37
CA ASN A 76 24.02 13.09 12.43
C ASN A 76 22.87 12.92 11.40
N VAL A 77 22.03 13.94 11.30
CA VAL A 77 20.85 13.94 10.42
C VAL A 77 21.25 14.00 8.95
N GLU A 78 22.23 14.86 8.63
CA GLU A 78 22.70 15.04 7.25
C GLU A 78 23.27 13.73 6.70
N GLU A 79 24.04 12.98 7.49
CA GLU A 79 24.58 11.69 7.09
C GLU A 79 23.49 10.69 6.71
N LEU A 80 22.40 10.65 7.46
CA LEU A 80 21.26 9.75 7.17
C LEU A 80 20.45 10.22 5.96
N LEU A 81 20.17 11.54 5.87
CA LEU A 81 19.34 12.08 4.79
C LEU A 81 20.07 12.12 3.44
N ASP A 82 21.39 12.32 3.43
CA ASP A 82 22.20 12.26 2.22
C ASP A 82 22.40 10.83 1.73
N ASN A 83 22.34 9.87 2.64
CA ASN A 83 22.46 8.44 2.34
C ASN A 83 21.29 7.66 2.92
N MET A 84 20.12 7.72 2.29
CA MET A 84 18.93 6.97 2.74
C MET A 84 19.12 5.45 2.71
N ARG A 85 20.12 4.95 1.96
CA ARG A 85 20.51 3.55 2.03
C ARG A 85 21.17 3.21 3.37
N LEU A 86 21.97 4.10 3.93
CA LEU A 86 22.53 3.93 5.26
C LEU A 86 21.43 3.88 6.32
N ALA A 87 20.41 4.75 6.21
CA ALA A 87 19.25 4.71 7.10
C ALA A 87 18.51 3.37 7.02
N TRP A 88 18.32 2.81 5.83
CA TRP A 88 17.76 1.47 5.62
C TRP A 88 18.63 0.38 6.26
N ASP A 89 19.91 0.36 5.97
CA ASP A 89 20.84 -0.67 6.44
C ASP A 89 20.96 -0.68 7.97
N LEU A 90 20.79 0.47 8.62
CA LEU A 90 20.81 0.61 10.07
C LEU A 90 19.79 -0.30 10.78
N PHE A 91 18.61 -0.48 10.17
CA PHE A 91 17.52 -1.27 10.73
C PHE A 91 17.42 -2.66 10.10
N VAL A 92 17.30 -2.71 8.76
CA VAL A 92 17.02 -3.97 8.05
C VAL A 92 18.21 -4.94 8.10
N ARG A 93 19.41 -4.43 8.30
CA ARG A 93 20.63 -5.26 8.44
C ARG A 93 21.10 -5.44 9.87
N ASP A 94 20.34 -4.98 10.86
CA ASP A 94 20.68 -5.27 12.27
C ASP A 94 20.63 -6.79 12.50
N SER A 95 21.79 -7.36 12.84
CA SER A 95 21.94 -8.79 13.02
C SER A 95 21.15 -9.33 14.21
N GLN A 96 20.86 -8.49 15.21
CA GLN A 96 20.12 -8.90 16.40
C GLN A 96 18.61 -8.92 16.18
N LEU A 97 18.11 -8.12 15.26
CA LEU A 97 16.69 -8.13 14.84
C LEU A 97 16.34 -9.31 13.93
N ARG A 98 17.32 -9.98 13.33
CA ARG A 98 17.08 -11.08 12.37
C ARG A 98 16.17 -12.18 12.86
N TRP A 99 16.23 -12.51 14.16
CA TRP A 99 15.37 -13.55 14.72
C TRP A 99 13.92 -13.12 14.85
N LEU A 100 13.67 -11.84 15.10
CA LEU A 100 12.34 -11.24 15.08
C LEU A 100 11.79 -11.10 13.66
N GLY A 101 12.68 -11.01 12.69
CA GLY A 101 12.37 -10.88 11.27
C GLY A 101 12.29 -9.42 10.83
N PRO A 102 13.42 -8.75 10.55
CA PRO A 102 13.49 -7.32 10.21
C PRO A 102 12.83 -6.98 8.86
N GLU A 103 12.50 -7.98 8.06
CA GLU A 103 11.85 -7.81 6.75
C GLU A 103 10.42 -8.38 6.74
N LYS A 104 9.76 -8.47 7.89
CA LYS A 104 8.36 -8.93 7.99
C LYS A 104 7.69 -8.53 9.30
N GLY A 105 6.34 -8.52 9.27
CA GLY A 105 5.51 -8.31 10.45
C GLY A 105 5.70 -6.97 11.12
N VAL A 106 5.43 -6.92 12.42
CA VAL A 106 5.48 -5.69 13.23
C VAL A 106 6.82 -4.97 13.13
N GLU A 107 7.91 -5.72 13.08
CA GLU A 107 9.27 -5.17 13.01
C GLU A 107 9.48 -4.38 11.73
N HIS A 108 9.08 -4.95 10.59
CA HIS A 108 9.24 -4.31 9.28
C HIS A 108 8.32 -3.10 9.11
N MET A 109 7.10 -3.17 9.64
CA MET A 109 6.15 -2.05 9.69
C MET A 109 6.73 -0.89 10.51
N ALA A 110 7.30 -1.18 11.69
CA ALA A 110 7.93 -0.19 12.55
C ALA A 110 9.15 0.47 11.88
N ILE A 111 9.99 -0.31 11.19
CA ILE A 111 11.07 0.20 10.34
C ILE A 111 10.50 1.14 9.27
N GLY A 112 9.41 0.75 8.62
CA GLY A 112 8.73 1.56 7.62
C GLY A 112 8.28 2.91 8.15
N ALA A 113 7.71 2.98 9.35
CA ALA A 113 7.32 4.24 9.99
C ALA A 113 8.53 5.16 10.24
N VAL A 114 9.61 4.61 10.76
CA VAL A 114 10.83 5.39 11.05
C VAL A 114 11.50 5.89 9.77
N LEU A 115 11.62 5.04 8.75
CA LEU A 115 12.16 5.44 7.45
C LEU A 115 11.28 6.48 6.75
N SER A 116 9.96 6.35 6.84
CA SER A 116 9.02 7.35 6.34
C SER A 116 9.20 8.70 7.03
N ALA A 117 9.46 8.71 8.36
CA ALA A 117 9.76 9.95 9.09
C ALA A 117 11.07 10.60 8.61
N LEU A 118 12.10 9.83 8.29
CA LEU A 118 13.34 10.37 7.74
C LEU A 118 13.14 10.91 6.31
N TRP A 119 12.37 10.24 5.46
CA TRP A 119 12.02 10.74 4.14
C TRP A 119 11.16 12.00 4.20
N ASP A 120 10.21 12.09 5.15
CA ASP A 120 9.41 13.29 5.38
C ASP A 120 10.28 14.48 5.80
N LEU A 121 11.25 14.24 6.71
CA LEU A 121 12.22 15.26 7.11
C LEU A 121 13.07 15.73 5.92
N LYS A 122 13.58 14.80 5.09
CA LYS A 122 14.32 15.12 3.87
C LYS A 122 13.49 15.97 2.90
N ALA A 123 12.24 15.60 2.68
CA ALA A 123 11.34 16.31 1.78
C ALA A 123 11.00 17.73 2.30
N LYS A 124 10.75 17.88 3.60
CA LYS A 124 10.53 19.16 4.26
C LYS A 124 11.73 20.08 4.15
N ARG A 125 12.96 19.58 4.38
CA ARG A 125 14.20 20.35 4.21
C ARG A 125 14.42 20.79 2.77
N ALA A 126 14.01 19.97 1.81
CA ALA A 126 14.04 20.32 0.38
C ALA A 126 12.91 21.28 -0.04
N GLY A 127 11.93 21.57 0.83
CA GLY A 127 10.76 22.39 0.52
C GLY A 127 9.85 21.78 -0.55
N LYS A 128 9.82 20.45 -0.66
CA LYS A 128 9.09 19.71 -1.69
C LYS A 128 8.25 18.60 -1.07
N PRO A 129 7.07 18.27 -1.64
CA PRO A 129 6.40 17.04 -1.26
C PRO A 129 7.25 15.83 -1.67
N LEU A 130 7.15 14.74 -0.91
CA LEU A 130 8.00 13.56 -1.10
C LEU A 130 7.96 13.00 -2.53
N TRP A 131 6.77 12.94 -3.15
CA TRP A 131 6.65 12.44 -4.52
C TRP A 131 7.46 13.24 -5.53
N LEU A 132 7.49 14.57 -5.37
CA LEU A 132 8.25 15.44 -6.27
C LEU A 132 9.74 15.30 -6.02
N LEU A 133 10.15 15.21 -4.76
CA LEU A 133 11.55 14.94 -4.40
C LEU A 133 12.04 13.65 -5.06
N LEU A 134 11.31 12.52 -4.89
CA LEU A 134 11.66 11.24 -5.49
C LEU A 134 11.67 11.29 -7.03
N SER A 135 10.71 12.00 -7.63
CA SER A 135 10.61 12.13 -9.09
C SER A 135 11.74 12.97 -9.70
N GLU A 136 12.28 13.92 -8.95
CA GLU A 136 13.36 14.80 -9.41
C GLU A 136 14.77 14.23 -9.16
N MET A 137 14.90 13.16 -8.36
CA MET A 137 16.17 12.45 -8.19
C MET A 137 16.63 11.87 -9.54
N GLU A 138 17.93 11.93 -9.78
CA GLU A 138 18.52 11.21 -10.91
C GLU A 138 18.35 9.69 -10.74
N PRO A 139 18.17 8.93 -11.83
CA PRO A 139 17.95 7.48 -11.75
C PRO A 139 18.97 6.74 -10.89
N GLU A 140 20.25 7.09 -11.03
CA GLU A 140 21.35 6.49 -10.27
C GLU A 140 21.27 6.83 -8.77
N GLU A 141 20.91 8.08 -8.45
CA GLU A 141 20.75 8.55 -7.08
C GLU A 141 19.58 7.80 -6.40
N LEU A 142 18.43 7.73 -7.07
CA LEU A 142 17.28 7.01 -6.55
C LEU A 142 17.59 5.53 -6.34
N VAL A 143 18.19 4.86 -7.34
CA VAL A 143 18.56 3.44 -7.28
C VAL A 143 19.57 3.16 -6.17
N ALA A 144 20.50 4.10 -5.89
CA ALA A 144 21.45 3.95 -4.80
C ALA A 144 20.77 3.87 -3.40
N THR A 145 19.55 4.38 -3.25
CA THR A 145 18.79 4.25 -2.00
C THR A 145 18.16 2.86 -1.80
N LEU A 146 18.05 2.04 -2.86
CA LEU A 146 17.26 0.80 -2.89
C LEU A 146 18.10 -0.43 -2.49
N ASP A 147 17.44 -1.42 -1.89
CA ASP A 147 18.07 -2.71 -1.54
C ASP A 147 17.67 -3.84 -2.48
N PHE A 148 18.55 -4.19 -3.41
CA PHE A 148 18.36 -5.28 -4.37
C PHE A 148 18.68 -6.67 -3.81
N ARG A 149 18.98 -6.79 -2.51
CA ARG A 149 19.22 -8.10 -1.89
C ARG A 149 18.02 -9.01 -2.09
N TYR A 150 18.25 -10.21 -2.58
CA TYR A 150 17.26 -11.23 -2.91
C TYR A 150 16.37 -10.94 -4.13
N LEU A 151 16.71 -9.92 -4.94
CA LEU A 151 15.93 -9.54 -6.14
C LEU A 151 16.67 -9.71 -7.45
N THR A 152 17.99 -9.93 -7.42
CA THR A 152 18.83 -9.88 -8.62
C THR A 152 18.49 -10.91 -9.70
N ASP A 153 17.74 -11.95 -9.35
CA ASP A 153 17.13 -12.91 -10.27
C ASP A 153 15.85 -12.40 -10.97
N ALA A 154 15.27 -11.31 -10.48
CA ALA A 154 14.05 -10.71 -11.02
C ALA A 154 14.25 -9.26 -11.48
N LEU A 155 15.06 -8.48 -10.78
CA LEU A 155 15.38 -7.09 -11.10
C LEU A 155 16.77 -6.75 -10.58
N THR A 156 17.65 -6.30 -11.48
CA THR A 156 18.98 -5.78 -11.13
C THR A 156 18.97 -4.26 -10.98
N ALA A 157 19.96 -3.70 -10.29
CA ALA A 157 20.11 -2.24 -10.17
C ALA A 157 20.27 -1.56 -11.55
N GLN A 158 20.98 -2.18 -12.49
CA GLN A 158 21.13 -1.63 -13.84
C GLN A 158 19.80 -1.57 -14.59
N GLU A 159 19.01 -2.64 -14.54
CA GLU A 159 17.67 -2.66 -15.16
C GLU A 159 16.74 -1.62 -14.52
N ALA A 160 16.83 -1.39 -13.22
CA ALA A 160 16.08 -0.35 -12.52
C ALA A 160 16.48 1.05 -13.04
N ILE A 161 17.78 1.31 -13.20
CA ILE A 161 18.28 2.56 -13.80
C ILE A 161 17.74 2.72 -15.22
N ASP A 162 17.79 1.69 -16.04
CA ASP A 162 17.32 1.73 -17.43
C ASP A 162 15.82 2.01 -17.53
N ILE A 163 15.00 1.41 -16.64
CA ILE A 163 13.56 1.68 -16.52
C ILE A 163 13.33 3.15 -16.16
N LEU A 164 14.05 3.69 -15.18
CA LEU A 164 13.91 5.07 -14.73
C LEU A 164 14.39 6.08 -15.78
N ARG A 165 15.45 5.78 -16.52
CA ARG A 165 15.92 6.61 -17.64
C ARG A 165 14.91 6.67 -18.77
N ALA A 166 14.35 5.53 -19.16
CA ALA A 166 13.28 5.49 -20.17
C ALA A 166 12.04 6.28 -19.72
N ALA A 167 11.81 6.37 -18.42
CA ALA A 167 10.70 7.12 -17.82
C ALA A 167 10.92 8.65 -17.79
N GLN A 168 12.09 9.17 -18.16
CA GLN A 168 12.31 10.64 -18.20
C GLN A 168 11.53 11.30 -19.34
N GLU A 169 11.30 10.58 -20.43
CA GLU A 169 10.44 11.07 -21.53
C GLU A 169 9.02 11.33 -21.05
N GLY A 170 8.47 12.52 -21.31
CA GLY A 170 7.13 12.95 -20.92
C GLY A 170 6.94 13.16 -19.40
N LYS A 171 8.01 13.17 -18.59
CA LYS A 171 7.89 13.34 -17.12
C LYS A 171 7.28 14.69 -16.74
N ALA A 172 7.67 15.76 -17.41
CA ALA A 172 7.15 17.10 -17.12
C ALA A 172 5.64 17.21 -17.36
N GLU A 173 5.14 16.62 -18.43
CA GLU A 173 3.72 16.57 -18.77
C GLU A 173 2.94 15.76 -17.74
N ARG A 174 3.47 14.62 -17.29
CA ARG A 174 2.83 13.82 -16.24
C ARG A 174 2.79 14.55 -14.91
N ILE A 175 3.86 15.25 -14.51
CA ILE A 175 3.87 16.09 -13.32
C ILE A 175 2.83 17.21 -13.42
N ALA A 176 2.73 17.89 -14.57
CA ALA A 176 1.75 18.93 -14.79
C ALA A 176 0.30 18.38 -14.69
N HIS A 177 0.04 17.26 -15.34
CA HIS A 177 -1.25 16.57 -15.29
C HIS A 177 -1.64 16.19 -13.84
N LEU A 178 -0.72 15.59 -13.07
CA LEU A 178 -1.00 15.24 -11.67
C LEU A 178 -1.27 16.44 -10.77
N LYS A 179 -0.60 17.58 -11.03
CA LYS A 179 -0.87 18.82 -10.28
C LYS A 179 -2.24 19.41 -10.61
N GLU A 180 -2.75 19.17 -11.82
CA GLU A 180 -4.05 19.68 -12.28
C GLU A 180 -5.21 18.78 -11.83
N VAL A 181 -5.11 17.46 -12.02
CA VAL A 181 -6.25 16.53 -11.84
C VAL A 181 -6.14 15.62 -10.62
N GLY A 182 -4.96 15.50 -10.02
CA GLY A 182 -4.70 14.57 -8.92
C GLY A 182 -4.52 13.12 -9.37
N TYR A 183 -4.51 12.22 -8.38
CA TYR A 183 -4.41 10.77 -8.59
C TYR A 183 -5.81 10.17 -8.68
N PRO A 184 -6.13 9.32 -9.66
CA PRO A 184 -7.41 8.64 -9.73
C PRO A 184 -7.56 7.67 -8.55
N GLY A 185 -8.74 7.67 -7.94
CA GLY A 185 -9.05 6.80 -6.81
C GLY A 185 -10.36 6.05 -7.03
N TYR A 186 -10.58 5.02 -6.22
CA TYR A 186 -11.86 4.33 -6.06
C TYR A 186 -12.29 4.37 -4.60
N SER A 187 -13.56 4.05 -4.31
CA SER A 187 -14.08 4.08 -2.96
C SER A 187 -14.60 2.71 -2.50
N THR A 188 -14.38 2.41 -1.21
CA THR A 188 -14.97 1.28 -0.47
C THR A 188 -16.06 1.72 0.51
N ALA A 189 -16.31 3.01 0.65
CA ALA A 189 -17.18 3.53 1.71
C ALA A 189 -18.63 3.03 1.62
N ALA A 190 -19.13 2.70 0.42
CA ALA A 190 -20.43 2.07 0.25
C ALA A 190 -20.45 0.57 0.54
N GLY A 191 -19.30 -0.09 0.51
CA GLY A 191 -19.16 -1.55 0.39
C GLY A 191 -18.96 -2.32 1.68
N TRP A 192 -18.87 -1.69 2.85
CA TRP A 192 -18.61 -2.38 4.12
C TRP A 192 -19.70 -3.39 4.48
N LEU A 193 -19.30 -4.48 5.15
CA LEU A 193 -20.27 -5.45 5.67
C LEU A 193 -21.04 -4.87 6.86
N GLY A 194 -22.27 -5.35 7.08
CA GLY A 194 -23.17 -4.85 8.13
C GLY A 194 -23.96 -3.59 7.78
N TYR A 195 -23.72 -2.97 6.61
CA TYR A 195 -24.58 -1.87 6.14
C TYR A 195 -25.91 -2.38 5.64
N SER A 196 -27.01 -1.60 5.90
CA SER A 196 -28.30 -1.87 5.27
C SER A 196 -28.24 -1.59 3.77
N ASP A 197 -29.16 -2.19 3.00
CA ASP A 197 -29.27 -1.97 1.56
C ASP A 197 -29.46 -0.50 1.20
N GLU A 198 -30.29 0.21 1.95
CA GLU A 198 -30.56 1.64 1.76
C GLU A 198 -29.29 2.47 1.98
N LYS A 199 -28.50 2.13 3.01
CA LYS A 199 -27.23 2.82 3.29
C LYS A 199 -26.23 2.56 2.19
N MET A 200 -26.08 1.32 1.75
CA MET A 200 -25.17 0.91 0.69
C MET A 200 -25.50 1.63 -0.63
N VAL A 201 -26.76 1.56 -1.09
CA VAL A 201 -27.23 2.18 -2.32
C VAL A 201 -27.07 3.71 -2.27
N ARG A 202 -27.45 4.33 -1.16
CA ARG A 202 -27.30 5.79 -0.97
C ARG A 202 -25.83 6.22 -1.07
N LEU A 203 -24.93 5.50 -0.40
CA LEU A 203 -23.50 5.82 -0.43
C LEU A 203 -22.90 5.56 -1.82
N ALA A 204 -23.25 4.44 -2.48
CA ALA A 204 -22.76 4.13 -3.82
C ALA A 204 -23.11 5.25 -4.80
N LYS A 205 -24.37 5.75 -4.79
CA LYS A 205 -24.79 6.90 -5.61
C LYS A 205 -24.08 8.18 -5.22
N GLN A 206 -23.94 8.47 -3.92
CA GLN A 206 -23.19 9.65 -3.46
C GLN A 206 -21.76 9.66 -3.98
N GLU A 207 -21.08 8.52 -3.94
CA GLU A 207 -19.69 8.39 -4.39
C GLU A 207 -19.57 8.55 -5.91
N THR A 208 -20.45 7.93 -6.68
CA THR A 208 -20.35 7.91 -8.14
C THR A 208 -20.94 9.15 -8.80
N GLU A 209 -22.12 9.62 -8.35
CA GLU A 209 -22.84 10.74 -8.96
C GLU A 209 -22.38 12.10 -8.44
N VAL A 210 -22.03 12.20 -7.12
CA VAL A 210 -21.68 13.47 -6.49
C VAL A 210 -20.16 13.64 -6.39
N MET A 211 -19.44 12.61 -5.92
CA MET A 211 -17.98 12.67 -5.74
C MET A 211 -17.21 12.29 -7.01
N GLY A 212 -17.88 11.69 -8.01
CA GLY A 212 -17.33 11.43 -9.34
C GLY A 212 -16.44 10.19 -9.44
N PHE A 213 -16.42 9.31 -8.44
CA PHE A 213 -15.68 8.05 -8.53
C PHE A 213 -16.18 7.19 -9.69
N LYS A 214 -15.25 6.59 -10.42
CA LYS A 214 -15.55 5.70 -11.55
C LYS A 214 -15.52 4.24 -11.18
N GLN A 215 -15.16 3.94 -9.94
CA GLN A 215 -15.12 2.59 -9.40
C GLN A 215 -15.49 2.58 -7.92
N ILE A 216 -16.21 1.54 -7.51
CA ILE A 216 -16.47 1.21 -6.11
C ILE A 216 -16.01 -0.20 -5.80
N LYS A 217 -15.76 -0.49 -4.51
CA LYS A 217 -15.39 -1.82 -4.03
C LYS A 217 -16.37 -2.29 -2.94
N LEU A 218 -16.81 -3.53 -3.01
CA LEU A 218 -17.69 -4.16 -2.02
C LEU A 218 -16.94 -5.25 -1.25
N LYS A 219 -17.13 -5.32 0.06
CA LYS A 219 -16.66 -6.44 0.87
C LYS A 219 -17.60 -7.63 0.66
N VAL A 220 -17.02 -8.82 0.49
CA VAL A 220 -17.70 -10.10 0.24
C VAL A 220 -17.07 -11.21 1.10
N GLY A 221 -17.60 -12.41 1.05
CA GLY A 221 -16.97 -13.61 1.60
C GLY A 221 -17.63 -14.16 2.85
N GLN A 222 -18.62 -13.47 3.43
CA GLN A 222 -19.33 -13.94 4.62
C GLN A 222 -20.47 -14.90 4.26
N ASN A 223 -21.24 -14.58 3.23
CA ASN A 223 -22.38 -15.38 2.77
C ASN A 223 -22.59 -15.18 1.27
N LEU A 224 -22.49 -16.26 0.48
CA LEU A 224 -22.58 -16.19 -0.98
C LEU A 224 -23.91 -15.60 -1.50
N GLU A 225 -25.04 -15.97 -0.91
CA GLU A 225 -26.34 -15.46 -1.37
C GLU A 225 -26.47 -13.96 -1.09
N ASP A 226 -25.97 -13.50 0.06
CA ASP A 226 -25.95 -12.08 0.41
C ASP A 226 -24.97 -11.31 -0.48
N ASP A 227 -23.79 -11.86 -0.76
CA ASP A 227 -22.80 -11.28 -1.66
C ASP A 227 -23.38 -11.05 -3.07
N LEU A 228 -24.06 -12.07 -3.63
CA LEU A 228 -24.74 -11.97 -4.93
C LEU A 228 -25.87 -10.93 -4.91
N ARG A 229 -26.65 -10.89 -3.84
CA ARG A 229 -27.73 -9.91 -3.65
C ARG A 229 -27.15 -8.47 -3.60
N ARG A 230 -26.09 -8.27 -2.82
CA ARG A 230 -25.42 -6.97 -2.67
C ARG A 230 -24.74 -6.51 -3.97
N LEU A 231 -24.11 -7.43 -4.72
CA LEU A 231 -23.57 -7.15 -6.05
C LEU A 231 -24.64 -6.69 -7.02
N LYS A 232 -25.79 -7.36 -7.04
CA LYS A 232 -26.94 -6.97 -7.88
C LYS A 232 -27.42 -5.57 -7.52
N LEU A 233 -27.66 -5.30 -6.24
CA LEU A 233 -28.12 -3.99 -5.77
C LEU A 233 -27.11 -2.87 -6.11
N ALA A 234 -25.83 -3.12 -5.93
CA ALA A 234 -24.79 -2.15 -6.28
C ALA A 234 -24.76 -1.86 -7.77
N ARG A 235 -24.79 -2.90 -8.62
CA ARG A 235 -24.82 -2.74 -10.09
C ARG A 235 -26.08 -1.99 -10.55
N GLU A 236 -27.24 -2.28 -9.99
CA GLU A 236 -28.49 -1.55 -10.26
C GLU A 236 -28.40 -0.06 -9.82
N ALA A 237 -27.70 0.20 -8.71
CA ALA A 237 -27.57 1.55 -8.17
C ALA A 237 -26.63 2.43 -8.99
N VAL A 238 -25.49 1.90 -9.47
CA VAL A 238 -24.43 2.70 -10.13
C VAL A 238 -24.43 2.60 -11.66
N GLY A 239 -25.20 1.66 -12.23
CA GLY A 239 -25.28 1.46 -13.69
C GLY A 239 -24.06 0.71 -14.27
N PRO A 240 -24.03 0.51 -15.60
CA PRO A 240 -23.02 -0.32 -16.26
C PRO A 240 -21.63 0.37 -16.39
N ASP A 241 -21.58 1.71 -16.36
CA ASP A 241 -20.37 2.49 -16.64
C ASP A 241 -19.44 2.63 -15.42
N ILE A 242 -19.89 2.24 -14.24
CA ILE A 242 -19.09 2.26 -13.02
C ILE A 242 -18.48 0.87 -12.79
N ALA A 243 -17.17 0.82 -12.65
CA ALA A 243 -16.47 -0.41 -12.32
C ALA A 243 -16.79 -0.88 -10.88
N ILE A 244 -16.99 -2.17 -10.71
CA ILE A 244 -17.20 -2.79 -9.39
C ILE A 244 -16.06 -3.78 -9.13
N ALA A 245 -15.35 -3.61 -8.03
CA ALA A 245 -14.43 -4.60 -7.48
C ALA A 245 -15.05 -5.26 -6.25
N VAL A 246 -14.59 -6.44 -5.91
CA VAL A 246 -14.94 -7.12 -4.66
C VAL A 246 -13.70 -7.49 -3.88
N ASP A 247 -13.83 -7.56 -2.55
CA ASP A 247 -12.73 -7.84 -1.63
C ASP A 247 -13.19 -8.86 -0.59
N ALA A 248 -12.53 -10.02 -0.59
CA ALA A 248 -12.84 -11.13 0.30
C ALA A 248 -11.99 -11.10 1.60
N ASN A 249 -11.01 -10.23 1.69
CA ASN A 249 -10.14 -10.09 2.86
C ASN A 249 -9.63 -11.45 3.39
N GLN A 250 -9.15 -12.32 2.47
CA GLN A 250 -8.43 -13.57 2.80
C GLN A 250 -9.29 -14.68 3.40
N VAL A 251 -10.64 -14.56 3.37
CA VAL A 251 -11.53 -15.45 4.11
C VAL A 251 -11.62 -16.87 3.52
N TRP A 252 -11.35 -17.05 2.23
CA TRP A 252 -11.53 -18.33 1.55
C TRP A 252 -10.26 -19.17 1.51
N ASP A 253 -10.43 -20.48 1.50
CA ASP A 253 -9.42 -21.37 0.95
C ASP A 253 -9.49 -21.42 -0.59
N VAL A 254 -8.47 -21.99 -1.25
CA VAL A 254 -8.35 -21.98 -2.72
C VAL A 254 -9.55 -22.59 -3.43
N PRO A 255 -10.06 -23.78 -3.07
CA PRO A 255 -11.25 -24.36 -3.70
C PRO A 255 -12.50 -23.50 -3.56
N GLN A 256 -12.74 -22.96 -2.37
CA GLN A 256 -13.88 -22.10 -2.09
C GLN A 256 -13.81 -20.81 -2.87
N ALA A 257 -12.62 -20.18 -2.94
CA ALA A 257 -12.40 -18.98 -3.73
C ALA A 257 -12.79 -19.21 -5.20
N ILE A 258 -12.30 -20.29 -5.80
CA ILE A 258 -12.59 -20.62 -7.21
C ILE A 258 -14.11 -20.84 -7.40
N GLU A 259 -14.75 -21.57 -6.51
CA GLU A 259 -16.19 -21.84 -6.58
C GLU A 259 -17.01 -20.54 -6.46
N TRP A 260 -16.75 -19.71 -5.44
CA TRP A 260 -17.55 -18.52 -5.16
C TRP A 260 -17.32 -17.44 -6.21
N ILE A 261 -16.10 -17.18 -6.60
CA ILE A 261 -15.78 -16.21 -7.67
C ILE A 261 -16.43 -16.64 -8.99
N GLY A 262 -16.51 -17.96 -9.27
CA GLY A 262 -17.23 -18.49 -10.42
C GLY A 262 -18.71 -18.08 -10.48
N LYS A 263 -19.34 -17.75 -9.34
CA LYS A 263 -20.72 -17.23 -9.28
C LYS A 263 -20.81 -15.73 -9.52
N PHE A 264 -19.70 -15.00 -9.46
CA PHE A 264 -19.64 -13.55 -9.69
C PHE A 264 -19.41 -13.18 -11.16
N LYS A 265 -19.16 -14.13 -12.05
CA LYS A 265 -18.76 -13.92 -13.47
C LYS A 265 -19.70 -13.02 -14.28
N ASP A 266 -21.00 -13.00 -13.94
CA ASP A 266 -22.01 -12.24 -14.66
C ASP A 266 -22.08 -10.75 -14.22
N TYR A 267 -21.25 -10.33 -13.25
CA TYR A 267 -21.25 -8.97 -12.69
C TYR A 267 -20.20 -8.03 -13.28
N ASP A 268 -19.40 -8.49 -14.24
CA ASP A 268 -18.33 -7.70 -14.88
C ASP A 268 -17.42 -6.99 -13.86
N LEU A 269 -16.74 -7.81 -13.06
CA LEU A 269 -15.90 -7.30 -11.97
C LEU A 269 -14.57 -6.76 -12.51
N ALA A 270 -14.17 -5.59 -12.00
CA ALA A 270 -12.85 -5.01 -12.24
C ALA A 270 -11.74 -5.92 -11.68
N TRP A 271 -11.95 -6.47 -10.47
CA TRP A 271 -11.10 -7.50 -9.86
C TRP A 271 -11.77 -8.17 -8.65
N VAL A 272 -11.20 -9.28 -8.22
CA VAL A 272 -11.42 -9.88 -6.91
C VAL A 272 -10.13 -9.70 -6.08
N GLU A 273 -10.28 -9.05 -4.90
CA GLU A 273 -9.19 -8.69 -4.02
C GLU A 273 -9.04 -9.72 -2.90
N GLU A 274 -7.80 -10.06 -2.58
CA GLU A 274 -7.39 -10.93 -1.48
C GLU A 274 -8.26 -12.21 -1.31
N PRO A 275 -8.37 -13.07 -2.32
CA PRO A 275 -9.27 -14.22 -2.26
C PRO A 275 -8.87 -15.25 -1.20
N THR A 276 -7.57 -15.35 -0.85
CA THR A 276 -7.04 -16.34 0.10
C THR A 276 -5.86 -15.77 0.91
N CYS A 277 -5.22 -16.60 1.73
CA CYS A 277 -4.11 -16.21 2.59
C CYS A 277 -3.03 -15.40 1.85
N PRO A 278 -2.61 -14.24 2.36
CA PRO A 278 -1.63 -13.37 1.69
C PRO A 278 -0.23 -13.96 1.58
N ASP A 279 0.06 -15.06 2.27
CA ASP A 279 1.33 -15.79 2.15
C ASP A 279 1.25 -16.97 1.16
N ASP A 280 0.05 -17.26 0.60
CA ASP A 280 -0.14 -18.38 -0.34
C ASP A 280 0.05 -17.93 -1.80
N VAL A 281 1.30 -17.83 -2.23
CA VAL A 281 1.70 -17.46 -3.60
C VAL A 281 1.09 -18.41 -4.64
N LEU A 282 1.19 -19.71 -4.40
CA LEU A 282 0.72 -20.74 -5.36
C LEU A 282 -0.80 -20.86 -5.36
N GLY A 283 -1.44 -20.66 -4.22
CA GLY A 283 -2.90 -20.59 -4.12
C GLY A 283 -3.47 -19.44 -4.94
N HIS A 284 -2.89 -18.23 -4.82
CA HIS A 284 -3.28 -17.10 -5.65
C HIS A 284 -3.07 -17.38 -7.15
N ALA A 285 -1.94 -18.03 -7.54
CA ALA A 285 -1.69 -18.39 -8.92
C ALA A 285 -2.74 -19.39 -9.46
N ALA A 286 -3.13 -20.38 -8.63
CA ALA A 286 -4.17 -21.34 -8.99
C ALA A 286 -5.55 -20.66 -9.14
N ILE A 287 -5.90 -19.76 -8.24
CA ILE A 287 -7.14 -18.98 -8.31
C ILE A 287 -7.13 -18.11 -9.57
N GLN A 288 -6.07 -17.28 -9.80
CA GLN A 288 -5.98 -16.41 -10.97
C GLN A 288 -6.14 -17.18 -12.28
N LYS A 289 -5.54 -18.36 -12.37
CA LYS A 289 -5.69 -19.22 -13.56
C LYS A 289 -7.12 -19.74 -13.73
N ALA A 290 -7.79 -20.08 -12.64
CA ALA A 290 -9.13 -20.70 -12.67
C ALA A 290 -10.25 -19.69 -12.97
N ILE A 291 -10.09 -18.43 -12.54
CA ILE A 291 -11.12 -17.40 -12.67
C ILE A 291 -10.92 -16.45 -13.86
N ASP A 292 -9.92 -16.72 -14.71
CA ASP A 292 -9.67 -15.90 -15.90
C ASP A 292 -10.97 -15.75 -16.73
N PRO A 293 -11.35 -14.55 -17.19
CA PRO A 293 -10.55 -13.32 -17.28
C PRO A 293 -10.60 -12.39 -16.05
N ILE A 294 -11.33 -12.70 -14.98
CA ILE A 294 -11.44 -11.83 -13.80
C ILE A 294 -10.05 -11.66 -13.18
N PRO A 295 -9.55 -10.45 -12.98
CA PRO A 295 -8.27 -10.24 -12.33
C PRO A 295 -8.32 -10.55 -10.83
N VAL A 296 -7.28 -11.19 -10.30
CA VAL A 296 -6.95 -11.14 -8.87
C VAL A 296 -6.19 -9.85 -8.59
N ALA A 297 -6.60 -9.13 -7.54
CA ALA A 297 -5.84 -8.04 -6.94
C ALA A 297 -5.37 -8.46 -5.55
N THR A 298 -4.10 -8.21 -5.21
CA THR A 298 -3.59 -8.48 -3.87
C THR A 298 -2.28 -7.75 -3.62
N GLY A 299 -1.89 -7.60 -2.35
CA GLY A 299 -0.63 -7.00 -1.96
C GLY A 299 -0.69 -6.14 -0.71
N GLU A 300 -1.87 -5.70 -0.25
CA GLU A 300 -1.99 -4.86 0.94
C GLU A 300 -1.43 -5.51 2.21
N GLN A 301 -1.43 -6.84 2.27
CA GLN A 301 -0.88 -7.63 3.38
C GLN A 301 0.53 -8.19 3.08
N MET A 302 1.08 -7.99 1.88
CA MET A 302 2.43 -8.45 1.56
C MET A 302 3.47 -7.69 2.38
N GLN A 303 4.45 -8.44 2.86
CA GLN A 303 5.33 -7.96 3.92
C GLN A 303 6.59 -7.27 3.40
N ASN A 304 7.04 -7.59 2.18
CA ASN A 304 8.30 -7.09 1.66
C ASN A 304 8.44 -7.38 0.15
N ARG A 305 9.43 -6.73 -0.47
CA ARG A 305 9.79 -6.86 -1.88
C ARG A 305 10.01 -8.29 -2.38
N VAL A 306 10.42 -9.21 -1.50
CA VAL A 306 10.66 -10.62 -1.89
C VAL A 306 9.34 -11.35 -2.10
N MET A 307 8.31 -11.06 -1.29
CA MET A 307 6.96 -11.57 -1.51
C MET A 307 6.42 -11.08 -2.85
N TYR A 308 6.49 -9.79 -3.12
CA TYR A 308 6.07 -9.23 -4.42
C TYR A 308 6.78 -9.89 -5.59
N LYS A 309 8.10 -10.09 -5.49
CA LYS A 309 8.86 -10.85 -6.51
C LYS A 309 8.26 -12.23 -6.75
N GLN A 310 7.98 -12.99 -5.70
CA GLN A 310 7.47 -14.35 -5.82
C GLN A 310 6.08 -14.40 -6.47
N TYR A 311 5.20 -13.49 -6.07
CA TYR A 311 3.87 -13.35 -6.65
C TYR A 311 3.92 -13.00 -8.14
N LEU A 312 4.79 -12.06 -8.52
CA LEU A 312 5.00 -11.67 -9.92
C LEU A 312 5.57 -12.83 -10.75
N GLN A 313 6.56 -13.54 -10.23
CA GLN A 313 7.16 -14.70 -10.92
C GLN A 313 6.16 -15.85 -11.09
N ALA A 314 5.25 -16.05 -10.14
CA ALA A 314 4.22 -17.08 -10.21
C ALA A 314 2.98 -16.67 -11.03
N GLY A 315 2.87 -15.41 -11.44
CA GLY A 315 1.69 -14.90 -12.14
C GLY A 315 0.41 -14.95 -11.28
N SER A 316 0.55 -14.66 -10.00
CA SER A 316 -0.50 -14.86 -8.99
C SER A 316 -1.57 -13.79 -8.98
N PHE A 317 -1.36 -12.67 -9.67
CA PHE A 317 -2.32 -11.57 -9.80
C PHE A 317 -2.15 -10.83 -11.13
N LYS A 318 -3.17 -10.04 -11.50
CA LYS A 318 -3.11 -9.08 -12.62
C LYS A 318 -3.12 -7.63 -12.16
N VAL A 319 -3.48 -7.37 -10.89
CA VAL A 319 -3.44 -6.06 -10.24
C VAL A 319 -2.63 -6.18 -8.96
N MET A 320 -1.52 -5.49 -8.89
CA MET A 320 -0.64 -5.45 -7.72
C MET A 320 -1.07 -4.30 -6.81
N GLN A 321 -1.34 -4.60 -5.56
CA GLN A 321 -1.58 -3.61 -4.53
C GLN A 321 -0.34 -3.45 -3.65
N ILE A 322 -0.16 -2.25 -3.12
CA ILE A 322 0.93 -1.92 -2.19
C ILE A 322 0.33 -1.08 -1.08
N ASP A 323 0.62 -1.43 0.17
CA ASP A 323 0.29 -0.60 1.32
C ASP A 323 1.54 0.10 1.84
N ALA A 324 1.49 1.44 1.94
CA ALA A 324 2.65 2.26 2.30
C ALA A 324 3.10 2.08 3.76
N THR A 325 2.30 1.42 4.59
CA THR A 325 2.60 1.19 6.01
C THR A 325 2.86 -0.29 6.36
N ARG A 326 2.77 -1.18 5.36
CA ARG A 326 3.08 -2.62 5.50
C ARG A 326 4.55 -2.95 5.23
N VAL A 327 5.17 -2.20 4.33
CA VAL A 327 6.56 -2.38 3.89
C VAL A 327 7.48 -1.33 4.51
N ALA A 328 8.78 -1.46 4.34
CA ALA A 328 9.74 -0.59 5.02
C ALA A 328 9.91 0.79 4.37
N GLY A 329 8.80 1.44 4.05
CA GLY A 329 8.79 2.85 3.65
C GLY A 329 9.05 3.11 2.17
N PRO A 330 9.23 4.38 1.78
CA PRO A 330 9.18 4.84 0.39
C PRO A 330 10.13 4.14 -0.57
N GLN A 331 11.35 3.83 -0.15
CA GLN A 331 12.34 3.19 -1.02
C GLN A 331 11.97 1.74 -1.36
N GLU A 332 11.35 0.98 -0.46
CA GLU A 332 10.87 -0.36 -0.77
C GLU A 332 9.70 -0.31 -1.75
N ILE A 333 8.77 0.64 -1.57
CA ILE A 333 7.64 0.85 -2.48
C ILE A 333 8.12 1.22 -3.90
N VAL A 334 9.13 2.08 -4.03
CA VAL A 334 9.74 2.39 -5.35
C VAL A 334 10.25 1.12 -6.01
N LEU A 335 10.88 0.24 -5.25
CA LEU A 335 11.41 -1.02 -5.77
C LEU A 335 10.29 -1.98 -6.23
N GLU A 336 9.18 -2.01 -5.50
CA GLU A 336 7.99 -2.78 -5.86
C GLU A 336 7.33 -2.25 -7.14
N TYR A 337 7.28 -0.93 -7.34
CA TYR A 337 6.84 -0.34 -8.61
C TYR A 337 7.75 -0.71 -9.78
N LEU A 338 9.06 -0.72 -9.57
CA LEU A 338 10.01 -1.13 -10.60
C LEU A 338 9.86 -2.61 -10.96
N LEU A 339 9.58 -3.48 -9.98
CA LEU A 339 9.22 -4.88 -10.21
C LEU A 339 7.93 -4.98 -11.02
N ALA A 340 6.87 -4.30 -10.62
CA ALA A 340 5.59 -4.29 -11.36
C ALA A 340 5.80 -3.85 -12.82
N LYS A 341 6.58 -2.80 -13.05
CA LYS A 341 6.93 -2.33 -14.40
C LYS A 341 7.63 -3.41 -15.20
N LYS A 342 8.64 -4.04 -14.64
CA LYS A 342 9.41 -5.09 -15.33
C LYS A 342 8.54 -6.27 -15.74
N PHE A 343 7.58 -6.66 -14.89
CA PHE A 343 6.67 -7.77 -15.15
C PHE A 343 5.41 -7.36 -15.94
N GLY A 344 5.22 -6.08 -16.24
CA GLY A 344 4.07 -5.58 -17.00
C GLY A 344 2.74 -5.70 -16.24
N VAL A 345 2.76 -5.69 -14.91
CA VAL A 345 1.57 -5.81 -14.06
C VAL A 345 1.06 -4.42 -13.65
N LYS A 346 -0.25 -4.23 -13.70
CA LYS A 346 -0.91 -2.99 -13.26
C LYS A 346 -0.77 -2.82 -11.75
N VAL A 347 -0.64 -1.57 -11.29
CA VAL A 347 -0.59 -1.25 -9.86
C VAL A 347 -1.79 -0.40 -9.47
N CYS A 348 -2.44 -0.78 -8.38
CA CYS A 348 -3.50 -0.03 -7.72
C CYS A 348 -3.25 -0.04 -6.21
N PRO A 349 -2.59 0.99 -5.65
CA PRO A 349 -2.20 0.99 -4.23
C PRO A 349 -3.39 0.92 -3.28
N HIS A 350 -3.20 0.25 -2.14
CA HIS A 350 -4.17 0.23 -1.05
C HIS A 350 -4.09 1.53 -0.23
N ALA A 351 -5.26 2.10 0.11
CA ALA A 351 -5.36 3.35 0.88
C ALA A 351 -6.58 3.36 1.85
N GLY A 352 -7.01 2.22 2.33
CA GLY A 352 -8.26 2.04 3.06
C GLY A 352 -8.24 2.38 4.56
N GLY A 353 -7.27 3.14 5.07
CA GLY A 353 -7.12 3.40 6.50
C GLY A 353 -6.94 4.88 6.85
N VAL A 354 -7.00 5.18 8.15
CA VAL A 354 -6.78 6.55 8.66
C VAL A 354 -5.34 6.98 8.39
N GLY A 355 -5.17 8.08 7.64
CA GLY A 355 -3.86 8.60 7.21
C GLY A 355 -3.24 7.86 6.03
N LEU A 356 -3.79 6.72 5.59
CA LEU A 356 -3.22 5.94 4.49
C LEU A 356 -3.28 6.67 3.15
N CYS A 357 -4.34 7.42 2.86
CA CYS A 357 -4.40 8.22 1.63
C CYS A 357 -3.22 9.21 1.56
N GLU A 358 -2.89 9.86 2.67
CA GLU A 358 -1.78 10.79 2.79
C GLU A 358 -0.42 10.09 2.69
N ALA A 359 -0.29 8.87 3.20
CA ALA A 359 0.94 8.09 3.10
C ALA A 359 1.14 7.47 1.72
N VAL A 360 0.07 6.99 1.09
CA VAL A 360 0.10 6.32 -0.21
C VAL A 360 0.23 7.31 -1.36
N SER A 361 -0.43 8.49 -1.29
CA SER A 361 -0.40 9.50 -2.34
C SER A 361 1.02 9.89 -2.76
N PRO A 362 1.99 10.19 -1.86
CA PRO A 362 3.35 10.54 -2.27
C PRO A 362 4.00 9.47 -3.14
N VAL A 363 3.79 8.19 -2.81
CA VAL A 363 4.40 7.10 -3.57
C VAL A 363 3.62 6.80 -4.84
N SER A 364 2.31 6.94 -4.82
CA SER A 364 1.45 6.81 -6.00
C SER A 364 1.73 7.89 -7.05
N TYR A 365 1.90 9.13 -6.64
CA TYR A 365 2.34 10.22 -7.54
C TYR A 365 3.72 9.94 -8.12
N THR A 366 4.65 9.38 -7.35
CA THR A 366 5.96 8.94 -7.84
C THR A 366 5.81 7.86 -8.91
N HIS A 367 4.93 6.87 -8.68
CA HIS A 367 4.62 5.82 -9.65
C HIS A 367 4.15 6.40 -11.00
N LEU A 368 3.31 7.44 -10.99
CA LEU A 368 2.81 8.09 -12.20
C LEU A 368 3.85 8.95 -12.92
N THR A 369 4.68 9.65 -12.15
CA THR A 369 5.75 10.48 -12.72
C THR A 369 6.91 9.65 -13.25
N LEU A 370 7.11 8.46 -12.71
CA LEU A 370 7.99 7.41 -13.22
C LEU A 370 7.09 6.32 -13.86
N PRO A 371 6.74 6.39 -15.17
CA PRO A 371 5.68 5.56 -15.75
C PRO A 371 6.04 4.09 -15.65
N THR A 372 5.44 3.47 -14.69
CA THR A 372 5.67 2.07 -14.39
C THR A 372 4.63 1.19 -15.07
N THR A 373 3.36 1.60 -15.19
CA THR A 373 2.32 0.88 -15.97
C THR A 373 1.14 1.79 -16.29
N PRO A 374 0.30 1.49 -17.29
CA PRO A 374 -0.96 2.20 -17.48
C PRO A 374 -1.91 1.97 -16.30
N TYR A 375 -2.72 2.98 -15.99
CA TYR A 375 -3.70 2.96 -14.91
C TYR A 375 -4.76 1.88 -15.03
N VAL A 376 -5.32 1.51 -13.89
CA VAL A 376 -6.61 0.86 -13.81
C VAL A 376 -7.69 1.93 -13.79
#